data_ee355400eb976bd85ad428daf68b4448
#
_entry.id   ee355400eb976bd85ad428daf68b4448
#
_cell.length_a   1.000
_cell.length_b   1.000
_cell.length_c   1.000
_cell.angle_alpha   90.00
_cell.angle_beta   90.00
_cell.angle_gamma   90.00
#
_symmetry.space_group_name_H-M   'P 1'
#
loop_
_entity.id
_entity.type
_entity.pdbx_description
1 polymer ?
#
loop_
_entity_poly.entity_id
_entity_poly.type
_entity_poly.pdbx_seq_one_letter_code
_entity_poly.pdbx_strand_id
1 'polypeptide(L)'
;MRKFISFLFIIVLSVISCDKENRRVYSVSLPHRDLDAILADGKIKAVTNINQTSYFIYKGEPMGFHFELLKRFADHLDVELEIIPKNDIDDAMKLLQDGEADLLAIGLSISANRKEMMRFTEPIMQSTEVLVQRKPNGWTKMTAEDIGKKLVRNQLDLAGRTVYVQKGSSYAQRLYTLERESGIDIGIIEVPFDAEELARQVARGEIEFTVCDDYMSNLIGSLYSELDLGTAVSLPQDIAWSVRKDGTDALLNELNDWLVKFKATREYAMIERKYFKGARSASMASSEFFATETGKVSPYDDIIRHYSDSIGWDWRLVAALIYQESRFNPSITSPRGAYGLMQVMPETGKHFGLDVTRSVDNNIYAGVRYLRLLNTIFDDKVPNPDERIKFILASYNAGHGHIIDAMKLAEKNGLDPGIWDNNVALCLERKSDPVYYDDPVVKNGRLRQGVAVNAYVEDILERYEHYKNIK
;
A
#
# COMPACT_ATOMS: atom_id res chain seq x y z
N MET A 1 -14.83 -19.51 -95.92
CA MET A 1 -15.63 -19.71 -94.70
C MET A 1 -14.72 -20.09 -93.55
N ARG A 2 -14.67 -19.34 -92.54
CA ARG A 2 -14.20 -19.38 -91.19
C ARG A 2 -13.35 -18.15 -90.85
N LYS A 3 -13.96 -17.24 -90.18
CA LYS A 3 -13.35 -16.03 -89.67
C LYS A 3 -12.53 -16.36 -88.42
N PHE A 4 -11.25 -15.97 -88.39
CA PHE A 4 -10.43 -15.94 -87.19
C PHE A 4 -10.50 -14.55 -86.57
N ILE A 5 -10.99 -14.47 -85.39
CA ILE A 5 -10.99 -13.26 -84.58
C ILE A 5 -9.72 -13.34 -83.66
N SER A 6 -8.77 -12.45 -83.97
CA SER A 6 -7.61 -12.26 -83.07
C SER A 6 -8.02 -11.37 -81.90
N PHE A 7 -7.82 -11.94 -80.69
CA PHE A 7 -8.00 -11.21 -79.44
C PHE A 7 -6.64 -10.57 -79.08
N LEU A 8 -6.64 -9.25 -79.12
CA LEU A 8 -5.47 -8.45 -78.68
C LEU A 8 -5.53 -8.29 -77.14
N PHE A 9 -4.56 -8.90 -76.45
CA PHE A 9 -4.42 -8.75 -74.96
C PHE A 9 -3.64 -7.48 -74.68
N ILE A 10 -4.29 -6.42 -74.21
CA ILE A 10 -3.66 -5.21 -73.70
C ILE A 10 -3.29 -5.45 -72.24
N ILE A 11 -2.01 -5.62 -71.93
CA ILE A 11 -1.47 -5.66 -70.58
C ILE A 11 -1.39 -4.20 -70.09
N VAL A 12 -2.28 -3.81 -69.21
CA VAL A 12 -2.19 -2.55 -68.44
C VAL A 12 -1.29 -2.81 -67.23
N LEU A 13 -0.06 -2.34 -67.30
CA LEU A 13 0.83 -2.22 -66.14
C LEU A 13 0.29 -1.11 -65.22
N SER A 14 -0.43 -1.50 -64.19
CA SER A 14 -0.72 -0.64 -63.05
C SER A 14 0.53 -0.47 -62.19
N VAL A 15 1.15 0.70 -62.29
CA VAL A 15 2.20 1.15 -61.35
C VAL A 15 1.53 1.35 -60.01
N ILE A 16 1.73 0.42 -59.08
CA ILE A 16 1.34 0.61 -57.66
C ILE A 16 2.35 1.60 -57.08
N SER A 17 1.94 2.86 -56.99
CA SER A 17 2.60 3.87 -56.18
C SER A 17 2.42 3.47 -54.72
N CYS A 18 3.52 3.08 -54.08
CA CYS A 18 3.55 2.94 -52.60
C CYS A 18 3.49 4.35 -52.01
N ASP A 19 2.29 4.84 -51.75
CA ASP A 19 2.11 5.91 -50.77
C ASP A 19 2.58 5.41 -49.41
N LYS A 20 3.68 5.96 -48.92
CA LYS A 20 4.05 5.87 -47.50
C LYS A 20 2.95 6.61 -46.76
N GLU A 21 1.91 5.86 -46.34
CA GLU A 21 1.04 6.32 -45.28
C GLU A 21 1.92 6.66 -44.06
N ASN A 22 2.10 7.95 -43.85
CA ASN A 22 2.51 8.49 -42.57
C ASN A 22 1.48 8.00 -41.55
N ARG A 23 1.71 6.84 -40.95
CA ARG A 23 1.05 6.49 -39.67
C ARG A 23 1.48 7.57 -38.68
N ARG A 24 0.68 8.62 -38.58
CA ARG A 24 0.67 9.45 -37.39
C ARG A 24 0.34 8.51 -36.24
N VAL A 25 1.36 8.08 -35.54
CA VAL A 25 1.19 7.54 -34.21
C VAL A 25 0.54 8.69 -33.42
N TYR A 26 -0.77 8.64 -33.28
CA TYR A 26 -1.45 9.46 -32.31
C TYR A 26 -0.90 8.95 -30.97
N SER A 27 0.11 9.62 -30.45
CA SER A 27 0.40 9.51 -29.02
C SER A 27 -0.88 9.98 -28.35
N VAL A 28 -1.65 9.05 -27.81
CA VAL A 28 -2.67 9.39 -26.84
C VAL A 28 -1.88 10.07 -25.72
N SER A 29 -1.94 11.41 -25.71
CA SER A 29 -1.40 12.14 -24.56
C SER A 29 -2.27 11.69 -23.39
N LEU A 30 -1.70 10.88 -22.53
CA LEU A 30 -2.32 10.58 -21.24
C LEU A 30 -2.68 11.92 -20.59
N PRO A 31 -3.84 12.03 -19.95
CA PRO A 31 -4.23 13.28 -19.32
C PRO A 31 -3.09 13.72 -18.39
N HIS A 32 -2.64 14.96 -18.55
CA HIS A 32 -1.62 15.56 -17.69
C HIS A 32 -2.17 15.58 -16.27
N ARG A 33 -1.73 14.61 -15.44
CA ARG A 33 -2.07 14.54 -14.01
C ARG A 33 -0.89 15.09 -13.24
N ASP A 34 -0.88 16.39 -13.01
CA ASP A 34 0.06 17.11 -12.17
C ASP A 34 -0.65 17.53 -10.85
N LEU A 35 -0.03 18.32 -10.02
CA LEU A 35 -0.50 18.72 -8.69
C LEU A 35 -1.94 19.24 -8.71
N ASP A 36 -2.29 20.14 -9.64
CA ASP A 36 -3.65 20.70 -9.74
C ASP A 36 -4.72 19.62 -9.93
N ALA A 37 -4.44 18.60 -10.74
CA ALA A 37 -5.35 17.50 -10.98
C ALA A 37 -5.46 16.57 -9.76
N ILE A 38 -4.38 16.38 -9.02
CA ILE A 38 -4.35 15.61 -7.76
C ILE A 38 -5.20 16.31 -6.71
N LEU A 39 -5.02 17.62 -6.54
CA LEU A 39 -5.80 18.43 -5.59
C LEU A 39 -7.29 18.47 -5.96
N ALA A 40 -7.62 18.56 -7.26
CA ALA A 40 -9.01 18.55 -7.73
C ALA A 40 -9.69 17.19 -7.54
N ASP A 41 -8.94 16.10 -7.68
CA ASP A 41 -9.41 14.72 -7.44
C ASP A 41 -9.48 14.37 -5.94
N GLY A 42 -8.77 15.13 -5.10
CA GLY A 42 -8.66 14.86 -3.67
C GLY A 42 -7.87 13.59 -3.32
N LYS A 43 -7.08 13.05 -4.27
CA LYS A 43 -6.40 11.77 -4.11
C LYS A 43 -5.05 11.74 -4.83
N ILE A 44 -4.02 11.24 -4.14
CA ILE A 44 -2.70 10.93 -4.71
C ILE A 44 -2.46 9.41 -4.74
N LYS A 45 -2.00 8.89 -5.88
CA LYS A 45 -1.73 7.47 -6.10
C LYS A 45 -0.23 7.19 -6.08
N ALA A 46 0.20 6.36 -5.15
CA ALA A 46 1.62 6.03 -4.98
C ALA A 46 1.88 4.53 -5.10
N VAL A 47 2.82 4.15 -5.96
CA VAL A 47 3.33 2.78 -6.02
C VAL A 47 4.42 2.60 -4.96
N THR A 48 4.33 1.51 -4.18
CA THR A 48 5.37 1.12 -3.22
C THR A 48 5.54 -0.40 -3.16
N ASN A 49 6.66 -0.86 -2.61
CA ASN A 49 6.90 -2.30 -2.40
C ASN A 49 6.18 -2.80 -1.16
N ILE A 50 5.67 -4.04 -1.22
CA ILE A 50 5.28 -4.80 -0.03
C ILE A 50 6.51 -5.51 0.51
N ASN A 51 7.09 -4.98 1.56
CA ASN A 51 8.20 -5.57 2.30
C ASN A 51 8.28 -4.96 3.71
N GLN A 52 9.22 -5.42 4.53
CA GLN A 52 9.35 -5.05 5.95
C GLN A 52 9.79 -3.60 6.19
N THR A 53 10.22 -2.89 5.17
CA THR A 53 10.69 -1.51 5.27
C THR A 53 9.81 -0.50 4.56
N SER A 54 9.24 -0.84 3.41
CA SER A 54 8.52 0.12 2.55
C SER A 54 7.05 0.27 2.91
N TYR A 55 6.29 -0.82 2.83
CA TYR A 55 4.87 -0.88 3.19
C TYR A 55 4.50 -2.30 3.63
N PHE A 56 3.83 -2.40 4.76
CA PHE A 56 3.32 -3.65 5.32
C PHE A 56 2.17 -3.39 6.30
N ILE A 57 1.43 -4.45 6.65
CA ILE A 57 0.38 -4.40 7.66
C ILE A 57 0.82 -5.24 8.87
N TYR A 58 0.87 -4.62 10.03
CA TYR A 58 1.25 -5.24 11.28
C TYR A 58 0.16 -5.07 12.33
N LYS A 59 -0.40 -6.19 12.81
CA LYS A 59 -1.52 -6.19 13.77
C LYS A 59 -2.68 -5.28 13.36
N GLY A 60 -2.97 -5.24 12.06
CA GLY A 60 -4.03 -4.43 11.48
C GLY A 60 -3.69 -2.97 11.19
N GLU A 61 -2.47 -2.51 11.51
CA GLU A 61 -2.01 -1.15 11.17
C GLU A 61 -1.17 -1.16 9.90
N PRO A 62 -1.46 -0.32 8.90
CA PRO A 62 -0.55 -0.08 7.79
C PRO A 62 0.68 0.68 8.29
N MET A 63 1.85 0.19 7.94
CA MET A 63 3.15 0.67 8.41
C MET A 63 4.18 0.60 7.28
N GLY A 64 5.34 1.18 7.49
CA GLY A 64 6.48 1.17 6.58
C GLY A 64 7.10 2.56 6.45
N PHE A 65 8.39 2.61 6.16
CA PHE A 65 9.11 3.88 6.03
C PHE A 65 8.54 4.74 4.89
N HIS A 66 8.42 4.16 3.69
CA HIS A 66 7.87 4.88 2.55
C HIS A 66 6.39 5.21 2.75
N PHE A 67 5.61 4.29 3.33
CA PHE A 67 4.21 4.53 3.64
C PHE A 67 4.01 5.72 4.59
N GLU A 68 4.77 5.78 5.70
CA GLU A 68 4.62 6.88 6.65
C GLU A 68 5.02 8.23 6.04
N LEU A 69 6.05 8.27 5.20
CA LEU A 69 6.41 9.49 4.47
C LEU A 69 5.32 9.90 3.47
N LEU A 70 4.79 8.92 2.70
CA LEU A 70 3.70 9.17 1.75
C LEU A 70 2.45 9.71 2.44
N LYS A 71 2.07 9.12 3.58
CA LYS A 71 0.93 9.58 4.37
C LYS A 71 1.12 11.03 4.84
N ARG A 72 2.31 11.39 5.31
CA ARG A 72 2.64 12.78 5.70
C ARG A 72 2.62 13.75 4.52
N PHE A 73 3.00 13.30 3.34
CA PHE A 73 2.90 14.13 2.14
C PHE A 73 1.44 14.31 1.68
N ALA A 74 0.65 13.24 1.70
CA ALA A 74 -0.79 13.32 1.39
C ALA A 74 -1.54 14.21 2.40
N ASP A 75 -1.23 14.08 3.71
CA ASP A 75 -1.76 14.95 4.76
C ASP A 75 -1.34 16.43 4.54
N HIS A 76 -0.13 16.68 4.05
CA HIS A 76 0.35 18.03 3.70
C HIS A 76 -0.45 18.64 2.53
N LEU A 77 -0.84 17.82 1.56
CA LEU A 77 -1.66 18.26 0.42
C LEU A 77 -3.17 18.30 0.74
N ASP A 78 -3.59 17.80 1.90
CA ASP A 78 -5.00 17.59 2.27
C ASP A 78 -5.76 16.71 1.26
N VAL A 79 -5.13 15.57 0.87
CA VAL A 79 -5.68 14.60 -0.07
C VAL A 79 -5.59 13.17 0.49
N GLU A 80 -6.43 12.27 -0.02
CA GLU A 80 -6.38 10.83 0.27
C GLU A 80 -5.13 10.18 -0.36
N LEU A 81 -4.50 9.23 0.34
CA LEU A 81 -3.40 8.42 -0.17
C LEU A 81 -3.91 7.05 -0.64
N GLU A 82 -3.81 6.78 -1.93
CA GLU A 82 -4.02 5.44 -2.50
C GLU A 82 -2.68 4.73 -2.69
N ILE A 83 -2.49 3.59 -2.02
CA ILE A 83 -1.29 2.75 -2.16
C ILE A 83 -1.53 1.67 -3.21
N ILE A 84 -0.65 1.62 -4.21
CA ILE A 84 -0.61 0.57 -5.23
C ILE A 84 0.64 -0.30 -4.96
N PRO A 85 0.47 -1.48 -4.34
CA PRO A 85 1.62 -2.32 -3.99
C PRO A 85 2.16 -3.07 -5.21
N LYS A 86 3.47 -2.95 -5.45
CA LYS A 86 4.19 -3.65 -6.53
C LYS A 86 5.61 -3.97 -6.12
N ASN A 87 5.99 -5.26 -6.17
CA ASN A 87 7.36 -5.70 -5.91
C ASN A 87 8.20 -5.83 -7.20
N ASP A 88 7.56 -6.05 -8.35
CA ASP A 88 8.25 -6.01 -9.64
C ASP A 88 8.54 -4.55 -10.04
N ILE A 89 9.83 -4.25 -10.24
CA ILE A 89 10.29 -2.87 -10.52
C ILE A 89 9.84 -2.41 -11.91
N ASP A 90 9.86 -3.31 -12.91
CA ASP A 90 9.45 -2.98 -14.28
C ASP A 90 7.95 -2.67 -14.33
N ASP A 91 7.12 -3.47 -13.65
CA ASP A 91 5.69 -3.24 -13.51
C ASP A 91 5.41 -1.92 -12.77
N ALA A 92 6.14 -1.64 -11.69
CA ALA A 92 6.01 -0.41 -10.93
C ALA A 92 6.34 0.83 -11.76
N MET A 93 7.43 0.78 -12.54
CA MET A 93 7.81 1.87 -13.47
C MET A 93 6.78 2.05 -14.58
N LYS A 94 6.19 0.96 -15.07
CA LYS A 94 5.15 1.01 -16.09
C LYS A 94 3.89 1.71 -15.59
N LEU A 95 3.40 1.40 -14.39
CA LEU A 95 2.25 2.10 -13.79
C LEU A 95 2.47 3.61 -13.71
N LEU A 96 3.69 4.04 -13.37
CA LEU A 96 4.04 5.46 -13.36
C LEU A 96 4.01 6.06 -14.78
N GLN A 97 4.60 5.39 -15.78
CA GLN A 97 4.66 5.85 -17.16
C GLN A 97 3.29 5.91 -17.82
N ASP A 98 2.44 4.91 -17.55
CA ASP A 98 1.08 4.82 -18.09
C ASP A 98 0.10 5.81 -17.41
N GLY A 99 0.55 6.54 -16.38
CA GLY A 99 -0.26 7.51 -15.65
C GLY A 99 -1.29 6.89 -14.71
N GLU A 100 -1.15 5.60 -14.40
CA GLU A 100 -1.98 4.90 -13.43
C GLU A 100 -1.57 5.25 -11.98
N ALA A 101 -0.34 5.76 -11.81
CA ALA A 101 0.17 6.29 -10.56
C ALA A 101 0.80 7.68 -10.76
N ASP A 102 0.78 8.48 -9.69
CA ASP A 102 1.37 9.82 -9.65
C ASP A 102 2.83 9.78 -9.17
N LEU A 103 3.14 8.85 -8.28
CA LEU A 103 4.41 8.77 -7.56
C LEU A 103 4.88 7.31 -7.44
N LEU A 104 6.19 7.10 -7.66
CA LEU A 104 6.85 5.83 -7.43
C LEU A 104 7.74 5.93 -6.19
N ALA A 105 7.31 5.31 -5.10
CA ALA A 105 7.93 5.35 -3.77
C ALA A 105 8.50 3.98 -3.37
N ILE A 106 9.39 3.44 -4.20
CA ILE A 106 10.05 2.13 -3.96
C ILE A 106 11.55 2.26 -3.61
N GLY A 107 12.02 3.48 -3.33
CA GLY A 107 13.40 3.70 -2.91
C GLY A 107 14.42 3.37 -3.99
N LEU A 108 14.28 3.95 -5.20
CA LEU A 108 15.22 3.69 -6.29
C LEU A 108 16.50 4.50 -6.15
N SER A 109 17.64 3.86 -6.44
CA SER A 109 18.89 4.59 -6.68
C SER A 109 18.79 5.43 -7.95
N ILE A 110 19.32 6.65 -7.89
CA ILE A 110 19.34 7.58 -9.02
C ILE A 110 20.41 7.14 -10.02
N SER A 111 20.00 6.72 -11.21
CA SER A 111 20.90 6.33 -12.30
C SER A 111 20.61 7.11 -13.59
N ALA A 112 21.62 7.19 -14.49
CA ALA A 112 21.48 7.88 -15.77
C ALA A 112 20.33 7.28 -16.61
N ASN A 113 20.26 5.95 -16.72
CA ASN A 113 19.22 5.27 -17.49
C ASN A 113 17.81 5.56 -16.97
N ARG A 114 17.63 5.56 -15.63
CA ARG A 114 16.33 5.87 -15.03
C ARG A 114 15.94 7.34 -15.21
N LYS A 115 16.90 8.28 -15.22
CA LYS A 115 16.65 9.69 -15.51
C LYS A 115 16.15 9.95 -16.95
N GLU A 116 16.37 9.02 -17.85
CA GLU A 116 15.79 9.09 -19.21
C GLU A 116 14.30 8.78 -19.21
N MET A 117 13.82 7.98 -18.27
CA MET A 117 12.43 7.47 -18.20
C MET A 117 11.55 8.21 -17.20
N MET A 118 12.15 8.78 -16.13
CA MET A 118 11.43 9.42 -15.03
C MET A 118 12.24 10.56 -14.42
N ARG A 119 11.59 11.38 -13.59
CA ARG A 119 12.26 12.43 -12.81
C ARG A 119 12.31 12.01 -11.36
N PHE A 120 13.41 12.30 -10.69
CA PHE A 120 13.64 11.97 -9.30
C PHE A 120 13.41 13.17 -8.40
N THR A 121 12.93 12.90 -7.19
CA THR A 121 12.89 13.88 -6.11
C THR A 121 14.29 14.19 -5.59
N GLU A 122 14.39 15.16 -4.71
CA GLU A 122 15.53 15.28 -3.80
C GLU A 122 15.73 13.93 -3.07
N PRO A 123 16.99 13.54 -2.79
CA PRO A 123 17.26 12.26 -2.15
C PRO A 123 16.58 12.14 -0.79
N ILE A 124 15.88 11.03 -0.57
CA ILE A 124 15.28 10.69 0.72
C ILE A 124 16.38 10.29 1.69
N MET A 125 17.29 9.42 1.24
CA MET A 125 18.44 8.95 2.00
C MET A 125 19.59 8.60 1.07
N GLN A 126 20.77 8.27 1.65
CA GLN A 126 21.86 7.61 0.94
C GLN A 126 21.97 6.17 1.39
N SER A 127 22.35 5.28 0.50
CA SER A 127 22.59 3.87 0.77
C SER A 127 23.81 3.37 0.02
N THR A 128 24.48 2.39 0.63
CA THR A 128 25.56 1.60 0.02
C THR A 128 25.04 0.19 -0.21
N GLU A 129 25.22 -0.34 -1.40
CA GLU A 129 24.88 -1.73 -1.66
C GLU A 129 25.90 -2.66 -0.99
N VAL A 130 25.43 -3.66 -0.25
CA VAL A 130 26.24 -4.59 0.51
C VAL A 130 25.95 -6.03 0.13
N LEU A 131 27.00 -6.85 0.12
CA LEU A 131 26.91 -8.29 -0.12
C LEU A 131 26.27 -8.97 1.11
N VAL A 132 25.27 -9.80 0.88
CA VAL A 132 24.68 -10.68 1.88
C VAL A 132 25.27 -12.08 1.69
N GLN A 133 25.91 -12.61 2.72
CA GLN A 133 26.56 -13.91 2.70
C GLN A 133 26.43 -14.62 4.05
N ARG A 134 26.54 -15.95 4.07
CA ARG A 134 26.49 -16.69 5.33
C ARG A 134 27.85 -16.73 6.01
N LYS A 135 27.83 -16.54 7.32
CA LYS A 135 28.97 -16.84 8.19
C LYS A 135 29.32 -18.33 8.11
N PRO A 136 30.60 -18.71 8.26
CA PRO A 136 31.05 -20.11 8.16
C PRO A 136 30.40 -20.97 9.24
N ASN A 137 30.28 -22.28 8.97
CA ASN A 137 29.74 -23.22 9.96
C ASN A 137 30.54 -23.18 11.27
N GLY A 138 29.84 -23.14 12.38
CA GLY A 138 30.43 -22.99 13.71
C GLY A 138 30.95 -21.60 14.06
N TRP A 139 30.51 -20.54 13.34
CA TRP A 139 30.91 -19.15 13.52
C TRP A 139 30.76 -18.65 14.96
N THR A 140 29.79 -19.16 15.72
CA THR A 140 29.59 -18.77 17.14
C THR A 140 30.75 -19.10 18.06
N LYS A 141 31.67 -20.00 17.62
CA LYS A 141 32.89 -20.40 18.35
C LYS A 141 34.16 -19.82 17.74
N MET A 142 34.04 -19.00 16.68
CA MET A 142 35.16 -18.39 15.98
C MET A 142 35.39 -16.96 16.39
N THR A 143 36.61 -16.46 16.27
CA THR A 143 36.89 -15.04 16.41
C THR A 143 36.36 -14.25 15.21
N ALA A 144 36.12 -12.95 15.38
CA ALA A 144 35.70 -12.08 14.27
C ALA A 144 36.73 -12.09 13.12
N GLU A 145 38.01 -12.19 13.43
CA GLU A 145 39.10 -12.27 12.45
C GLU A 145 39.01 -13.57 11.64
N ASP A 146 38.81 -14.71 12.31
CA ASP A 146 38.71 -16.01 11.64
C ASP A 146 37.45 -16.13 10.75
N ILE A 147 36.35 -15.51 11.20
CA ILE A 147 35.13 -15.36 10.39
C ILE A 147 35.47 -14.54 9.15
N GLY A 148 36.09 -13.35 9.34
CA GLY A 148 36.44 -12.44 8.25
C GLY A 148 37.32 -13.07 7.17
N LYS A 149 38.26 -13.95 7.53
CA LYS A 149 39.14 -14.68 6.58
C LYS A 149 38.39 -15.67 5.70
N LYS A 150 37.21 -16.11 6.09
CA LYS A 150 36.39 -17.09 5.35
C LYS A 150 35.25 -16.44 4.55
N LEU A 151 35.10 -15.15 4.65
CA LEU A 151 34.05 -14.36 3.98
C LEU A 151 34.65 -13.57 2.81
N VAL A 152 33.84 -13.32 1.81
CA VAL A 152 34.18 -12.33 0.76
C VAL A 152 34.29 -10.96 1.42
N ARG A 153 35.47 -10.35 1.31
CA ARG A 153 35.76 -9.01 1.86
C ARG A 153 36.18 -8.03 0.77
N ASN A 154 36.60 -8.54 -0.37
CA ASN A 154 36.92 -7.74 -1.55
C ASN A 154 35.93 -8.10 -2.67
N GLN A 155 35.43 -7.11 -3.39
CA GLN A 155 34.53 -7.30 -4.53
C GLN A 155 35.13 -8.21 -5.61
N LEU A 156 36.47 -8.19 -5.77
CA LEU A 156 37.15 -9.04 -6.74
C LEU A 156 37.11 -10.55 -6.39
N ASP A 157 36.86 -10.89 -5.12
CA ASP A 157 36.70 -12.27 -4.67
C ASP A 157 35.36 -12.89 -5.12
N LEU A 158 34.50 -12.11 -5.78
CA LEU A 158 33.29 -12.58 -6.44
C LEU A 158 33.59 -13.29 -7.78
N ALA A 159 34.82 -13.26 -8.26
CA ALA A 159 35.20 -13.95 -9.49
C ALA A 159 34.82 -15.44 -9.44
N GLY A 160 34.03 -15.90 -10.42
CA GLY A 160 33.55 -17.30 -10.53
C GLY A 160 32.43 -17.64 -9.49
N ARG A 161 31.91 -16.68 -8.75
CA ARG A 161 30.80 -16.88 -7.82
C ARG A 161 29.47 -16.53 -8.47
N THR A 162 28.39 -17.11 -7.92
CA THR A 162 27.02 -16.82 -8.35
C THR A 162 26.32 -15.88 -7.35
N VAL A 163 25.80 -14.74 -7.83
CA VAL A 163 25.07 -13.76 -7.03
C VAL A 163 23.66 -13.63 -7.59
N TYR A 164 22.67 -13.87 -6.75
CA TYR A 164 21.25 -13.71 -7.09
C TYR A 164 20.81 -12.30 -6.73
N VAL A 165 20.11 -11.62 -7.63
CA VAL A 165 19.63 -10.24 -7.41
C VAL A 165 18.23 -10.06 -7.95
N GLN A 166 17.51 -9.10 -7.40
CA GLN A 166 16.18 -8.72 -7.91
C GLN A 166 16.30 -8.20 -9.34
N LYS A 167 15.44 -8.70 -10.23
CA LYS A 167 15.36 -8.26 -11.62
C LYS A 167 15.08 -6.75 -11.72
N GLY A 168 15.79 -6.07 -12.59
CA GLY A 168 15.65 -4.63 -12.81
C GLY A 168 16.21 -3.74 -11.69
N SER A 169 16.85 -4.32 -10.66
CA SER A 169 17.45 -3.59 -9.53
C SER A 169 18.77 -2.89 -9.92
N SER A 170 19.18 -1.91 -9.11
CA SER A 170 20.51 -1.32 -9.18
C SER A 170 21.60 -2.34 -8.88
N TYR A 171 21.30 -3.34 -8.06
CA TYR A 171 22.24 -4.42 -7.71
C TYR A 171 22.76 -5.17 -8.91
N ALA A 172 21.86 -5.57 -9.83
CA ALA A 172 22.22 -6.20 -11.10
C ALA A 172 23.12 -5.28 -11.94
N GLN A 173 22.71 -4.02 -12.11
CA GLN A 173 23.49 -3.03 -12.86
C GLN A 173 24.88 -2.80 -12.25
N ARG A 174 24.98 -2.76 -10.92
CA ARG A 174 26.25 -2.61 -10.22
C ARG A 174 27.18 -3.81 -10.44
N LEU A 175 26.67 -5.02 -10.35
CA LEU A 175 27.45 -6.22 -10.58
C LEU A 175 27.94 -6.31 -12.04
N TYR A 176 27.10 -6.06 -13.03
CA TYR A 176 27.50 -5.96 -14.44
C TYR A 176 28.57 -4.88 -14.68
N THR A 177 28.46 -3.76 -13.96
CA THR A 177 29.48 -2.70 -14.04
C THR A 177 30.80 -3.16 -13.41
N LEU A 178 30.72 -3.85 -12.27
CA LEU A 178 31.91 -4.41 -11.60
C LEU A 178 32.65 -5.41 -12.50
N GLU A 179 31.93 -6.33 -13.17
CA GLU A 179 32.53 -7.25 -14.15
C GLU A 179 33.29 -6.49 -15.24
N ARG A 180 32.64 -5.49 -15.82
CA ARG A 180 33.23 -4.71 -16.92
C ARG A 180 34.45 -3.89 -16.49
N GLU A 181 34.41 -3.30 -15.28
CA GLU A 181 35.48 -2.46 -14.73
C GLU A 181 36.69 -3.27 -14.28
N SER A 182 36.47 -4.45 -13.71
CA SER A 182 37.51 -5.27 -13.09
C SER A 182 37.98 -6.45 -13.96
N GLY A 183 37.22 -6.81 -15.00
CA GLY A 183 37.53 -7.94 -15.86
C GLY A 183 37.30 -9.29 -15.19
N ILE A 184 36.59 -9.36 -14.07
CA ILE A 184 36.17 -10.62 -13.43
C ILE A 184 34.88 -11.13 -14.04
N ASP A 185 34.63 -12.43 -13.94
CA ASP A 185 33.36 -13.07 -14.34
C ASP A 185 32.56 -13.40 -13.10
N ILE A 186 31.32 -12.90 -13.01
CA ILE A 186 30.37 -13.12 -11.91
C ILE A 186 29.12 -13.79 -12.50
N GLY A 187 28.69 -14.89 -11.94
CA GLY A 187 27.41 -15.50 -12.33
C GLY A 187 26.22 -14.72 -11.80
N ILE A 188 25.79 -13.67 -12.52
CA ILE A 188 24.69 -12.82 -12.10
C ILE A 188 23.36 -13.44 -12.53
N ILE A 189 22.47 -13.75 -11.55
CA ILE A 189 21.16 -14.35 -11.81
C ILE A 189 20.08 -13.39 -11.31
N GLU A 190 19.33 -12.81 -12.25
CA GLU A 190 18.19 -11.95 -11.94
C GLU A 190 16.93 -12.79 -11.74
N VAL A 191 16.25 -12.56 -10.59
CA VAL A 191 15.05 -13.29 -10.16
C VAL A 191 13.95 -12.33 -9.72
N PRO A 192 12.66 -12.76 -9.71
CA PRO A 192 11.53 -11.89 -9.35
C PRO A 192 11.33 -11.70 -7.84
N PHE A 193 12.35 -12.02 -7.04
CA PHE A 193 12.33 -11.88 -5.58
C PHE A 193 13.04 -10.60 -5.15
N ASP A 194 12.50 -9.91 -4.12
CA ASP A 194 13.16 -8.74 -3.56
C ASP A 194 14.38 -9.11 -2.68
N ALA A 195 15.13 -8.09 -2.26
CA ALA A 195 16.36 -8.30 -1.48
C ALA A 195 16.12 -8.96 -0.11
N GLU A 196 14.93 -8.75 0.50
CA GLU A 196 14.57 -9.37 1.80
C GLU A 196 14.35 -10.87 1.63
N GLU A 197 13.59 -11.29 0.59
CA GLU A 197 13.39 -12.71 0.27
C GLU A 197 14.71 -13.39 -0.10
N LEU A 198 15.55 -12.73 -0.91
CA LEU A 198 16.85 -13.28 -1.28
C LEU A 198 17.78 -13.40 -0.07
N ALA A 199 17.79 -12.45 0.86
CA ALA A 199 18.53 -12.56 2.10
C ALA A 199 18.05 -13.76 2.95
N ARG A 200 16.74 -14.03 2.97
CA ARG A 200 16.16 -15.20 3.64
C ARG A 200 16.63 -16.51 2.99
N GLN A 201 16.71 -16.56 1.66
CA GLN A 201 17.23 -17.72 0.92
C GLN A 201 18.73 -17.94 1.20
N VAL A 202 19.53 -16.86 1.32
CA VAL A 202 20.93 -16.96 1.78
C VAL A 202 20.99 -17.53 3.19
N ALA A 203 20.14 -17.03 4.12
CA ALA A 203 20.11 -17.54 5.50
C ALA A 203 19.80 -19.04 5.57
N ARG A 204 18.89 -19.53 4.70
CA ARG A 204 18.55 -20.96 4.60
C ARG A 204 19.63 -21.78 3.85
N GLY A 205 20.57 -21.14 3.17
CA GLY A 205 21.60 -21.78 2.36
C GLY A 205 21.10 -22.32 1.03
N GLU A 206 20.00 -21.81 0.53
CA GLU A 206 19.41 -22.12 -0.78
C GLU A 206 20.21 -21.45 -1.90
N ILE A 207 20.73 -20.24 -1.63
CA ILE A 207 21.63 -19.49 -2.49
C ILE A 207 22.86 -19.03 -1.69
N GLU A 208 23.98 -18.75 -2.38
CA GLU A 208 25.24 -18.39 -1.72
C GLU A 208 25.31 -16.90 -1.40
N PHE A 209 24.94 -16.04 -2.36
CA PHE A 209 25.07 -14.59 -2.26
C PHE A 209 23.86 -13.87 -2.81
N THR A 210 23.53 -12.75 -2.18
CA THR A 210 22.70 -11.69 -2.74
C THR A 210 23.25 -10.32 -2.37
N VAL A 211 22.60 -9.25 -2.83
CA VAL A 211 22.95 -7.86 -2.53
C VAL A 211 21.72 -7.15 -1.97
N CYS A 212 21.91 -6.33 -0.98
CA CYS A 212 20.87 -5.42 -0.45
C CYS A 212 21.46 -4.05 -0.12
N ASP A 213 20.60 -3.10 0.21
CA ASP A 213 20.99 -1.80 0.73
C ASP A 213 21.43 -1.87 2.20
N ASP A 214 22.42 -1.07 2.59
CA ASP A 214 23.01 -1.09 3.93
C ASP A 214 22.03 -0.65 5.03
N TYR A 215 21.03 0.19 4.73
CA TYR A 215 19.99 0.54 5.69
C TYR A 215 19.15 -0.67 6.13
N MET A 216 19.08 -1.73 5.29
CA MET A 216 18.41 -2.99 5.63
C MET A 216 19.25 -3.90 6.53
N SER A 217 20.57 -3.63 6.64
CA SER A 217 21.50 -4.54 7.33
C SER A 217 21.15 -4.77 8.80
N ASN A 218 20.68 -3.75 9.51
CA ASN A 218 20.26 -3.91 10.90
C ASN A 218 19.04 -4.82 11.06
N LEU A 219 18.08 -4.71 10.15
CA LEU A 219 16.88 -5.54 10.16
C LEU A 219 17.24 -6.98 9.79
N ILE A 220 17.89 -7.19 8.64
CA ILE A 220 18.28 -8.52 8.14
C ILE A 220 19.22 -9.22 9.15
N GLY A 221 20.24 -8.53 9.66
CA GLY A 221 21.16 -9.09 10.64
C GLY A 221 20.52 -9.43 12.00
N SER A 222 19.43 -8.73 12.36
CA SER A 222 18.67 -9.05 13.57
C SER A 222 17.75 -10.26 13.38
N LEU A 223 17.24 -10.47 12.16
CA LEU A 223 16.42 -11.64 11.81
C LEU A 223 17.26 -12.90 11.59
N TYR A 224 18.43 -12.74 10.96
CA TYR A 224 19.30 -13.82 10.52
C TYR A 224 20.71 -13.58 11.03
N SER A 225 20.96 -13.96 12.28
CA SER A 225 22.26 -13.74 12.95
C SER A 225 23.44 -14.46 12.27
N GLU A 226 23.16 -15.48 11.44
CA GLU A 226 24.11 -16.23 10.63
C GLU A 226 24.57 -15.49 9.37
N LEU A 227 23.93 -14.37 9.02
CA LEU A 227 24.34 -13.55 7.87
C LEU A 227 25.42 -12.54 8.23
N ASP A 228 26.23 -12.23 7.25
CA ASP A 228 27.19 -11.14 7.24
C ASP A 228 26.84 -10.16 6.12
N LEU A 229 26.77 -8.88 6.44
CA LEU A 229 26.43 -7.78 5.54
C LEU A 229 27.53 -6.70 5.57
N GLY A 230 28.77 -7.09 5.93
CA GLY A 230 29.87 -6.14 6.14
C GLY A 230 30.70 -5.81 4.91
N THR A 231 30.32 -6.31 3.70
CA THR A 231 31.13 -6.10 2.48
C THR A 231 30.38 -5.21 1.50
N ALA A 232 30.85 -3.97 1.33
CA ALA A 232 30.28 -3.04 0.36
C ALA A 232 30.62 -3.45 -1.09
N VAL A 233 29.62 -3.42 -1.97
CA VAL A 233 29.78 -3.68 -3.41
C VAL A 233 29.58 -2.41 -4.26
N SER A 234 29.12 -1.32 -3.66
CA SER A 234 29.04 -0.01 -4.31
C SER A 234 29.62 1.10 -3.45
N LEU A 235 29.75 2.28 -4.03
CA LEU A 235 29.86 3.53 -3.29
C LEU A 235 28.46 3.97 -2.83
N PRO A 236 28.36 4.88 -1.83
CA PRO A 236 27.07 5.47 -1.44
C PRO A 236 26.35 6.07 -2.63
N GLN A 237 25.06 5.77 -2.75
CA GLN A 237 24.17 6.24 -3.80
C GLN A 237 22.97 6.97 -3.19
N ASP A 238 22.49 7.98 -3.89
CA ASP A 238 21.29 8.69 -3.51
C ASP A 238 20.05 7.84 -3.84
N ILE A 239 19.20 7.63 -2.86
CA ILE A 239 17.92 6.93 -2.96
C ILE A 239 16.80 7.98 -2.97
N ALA A 240 15.93 7.92 -3.99
CA ALA A 240 14.87 8.90 -4.18
C ALA A 240 13.56 8.27 -4.66
N TRP A 241 12.48 9.01 -4.51
CA TRP A 241 11.22 8.74 -5.20
C TRP A 241 11.27 9.28 -6.61
N SER A 242 10.29 8.91 -7.43
CA SER A 242 10.23 9.42 -8.79
C SER A 242 8.79 9.70 -9.24
N VAL A 243 8.68 10.64 -10.18
CA VAL A 243 7.46 11.02 -10.87
C VAL A 243 7.66 10.80 -12.38
N ARG A 244 6.57 10.84 -13.15
CA ARG A 244 6.66 10.75 -14.63
C ARG A 244 7.65 11.77 -15.18
N LYS A 245 8.20 11.44 -16.35
CA LYS A 245 9.18 12.27 -17.04
C LYS A 245 8.62 13.64 -17.39
N ASP A 246 7.40 13.67 -17.89
CA ASP A 246 6.75 14.86 -18.43
C ASP A 246 5.43 15.17 -17.70
N GLY A 247 5.10 16.46 -17.60
CA GLY A 247 3.82 16.94 -17.10
C GLY A 247 3.62 16.74 -15.58
N THR A 248 4.70 16.80 -14.79
CA THR A 248 4.67 16.66 -13.31
C THR A 248 5.57 17.70 -12.62
N ASP A 249 5.72 18.88 -13.23
CA ASP A 249 6.61 19.91 -12.68
C ASP A 249 6.13 20.45 -11.34
N ALA A 250 4.84 20.73 -11.22
CA ALA A 250 4.28 21.27 -9.98
C ALA A 250 4.32 20.24 -8.86
N LEU A 251 3.97 18.98 -9.14
CA LEU A 251 4.04 17.90 -8.15
C LEU A 251 5.49 17.68 -7.66
N LEU A 252 6.46 17.63 -8.59
CA LEU A 252 7.85 17.40 -8.22
C LEU A 252 8.41 18.55 -7.37
N ASN A 253 8.09 19.80 -7.73
CA ASN A 253 8.55 20.95 -6.98
C ASN A 253 7.96 20.97 -5.55
N GLU A 254 6.64 20.75 -5.43
CA GLU A 254 5.96 20.69 -4.13
C GLU A 254 6.52 19.55 -3.26
N LEU A 255 6.72 18.36 -3.86
CA LEU A 255 7.28 17.20 -3.17
C LEU A 255 8.73 17.49 -2.69
N ASN A 256 9.55 18.13 -3.49
CA ASN A 256 10.92 18.49 -3.12
C ASN A 256 10.94 19.52 -2.00
N ASP A 257 10.12 20.56 -2.09
CA ASP A 257 10.02 21.61 -1.07
C ASP A 257 9.55 21.02 0.28
N TRP A 258 8.59 20.10 0.22
CA TRP A 258 8.12 19.38 1.39
C TRP A 258 9.22 18.47 1.96
N LEU A 259 9.87 17.64 1.12
CA LEU A 259 10.91 16.70 1.56
C LEU A 259 12.05 17.41 2.27
N VAL A 260 12.56 18.52 1.72
CA VAL A 260 13.64 19.29 2.34
C VAL A 260 13.24 19.78 3.74
N LYS A 261 12.02 20.30 3.88
CA LYS A 261 11.50 20.77 5.17
C LYS A 261 11.26 19.61 6.13
N PHE A 262 10.63 18.54 5.67
CA PHE A 262 10.25 17.40 6.50
C PHE A 262 11.47 16.63 7.02
N LYS A 263 12.50 16.42 6.19
CA LYS A 263 13.76 15.78 6.59
C LYS A 263 14.50 16.52 7.72
N ALA A 264 14.30 17.81 7.87
CA ALA A 264 14.85 18.59 8.97
C ALA A 264 14.09 18.43 10.30
N THR A 265 12.95 17.72 10.31
CA THR A 265 12.11 17.58 11.49
C THR A 265 12.55 16.42 12.40
N ARG A 266 12.13 16.51 13.68
CA ARG A 266 12.26 15.39 14.62
C ARG A 266 11.41 14.20 14.21
N GLU A 267 10.29 14.43 13.55
CA GLU A 267 9.36 13.38 13.11
C GLU A 267 10.02 12.48 12.06
N TYR A 268 10.67 13.05 11.04
CA TYR A 268 11.45 12.26 10.08
C TYR A 268 12.51 11.40 10.77
N ALA A 269 13.29 11.96 11.69
CA ALA A 269 14.32 11.23 12.44
C ALA A 269 13.72 10.08 13.29
N MET A 270 12.50 10.26 13.82
CA MET A 270 11.78 9.20 14.55
C MET A 270 11.30 8.08 13.61
N ILE A 271 10.77 8.42 12.43
CA ILE A 271 10.37 7.45 11.42
C ILE A 271 11.60 6.66 10.94
N GLU A 272 12.68 7.34 10.55
CA GLU A 272 13.93 6.68 10.14
C GLU A 272 14.45 5.71 11.22
N ARG A 273 14.50 6.16 12.47
CA ARG A 273 14.93 5.31 13.59
C ARG A 273 14.01 4.12 13.83
N LYS A 274 12.69 4.30 13.65
CA LYS A 274 11.68 3.25 13.84
C LYS A 274 11.92 2.06 12.92
N TYR A 275 12.28 2.32 11.65
CA TYR A 275 12.41 1.28 10.63
C TYR A 275 13.85 0.77 10.46
N PHE A 276 14.86 1.60 10.60
CA PHE A 276 16.24 1.23 10.25
C PHE A 276 17.19 1.08 11.44
N LYS A 277 16.89 1.66 12.60
CA LYS A 277 17.84 1.69 13.72
C LYS A 277 17.32 1.04 15.01
N GLY A 278 16.13 0.43 15.00
CA GLY A 278 15.50 -0.10 16.22
C GLY A 278 15.37 -1.63 16.25
N ALA A 279 15.60 -2.25 17.41
CA ALA A 279 15.29 -3.68 17.64
C ALA A 279 13.79 -4.02 17.46
N ARG A 280 12.92 -3.01 17.44
CA ARG A 280 11.47 -3.18 17.28
C ARG A 280 11.09 -3.63 15.87
N SER A 281 11.82 -3.20 14.83
CA SER A 281 11.56 -3.60 13.45
C SER A 281 11.72 -5.12 13.26
N ALA A 282 12.77 -5.71 13.81
CA ALA A 282 12.97 -7.16 13.76
C ALA A 282 11.87 -7.94 14.50
N SER A 283 11.41 -7.42 15.66
CA SER A 283 10.31 -8.05 16.40
C SER A 283 8.97 -7.96 15.66
N MET A 284 8.72 -6.90 14.91
CA MET A 284 7.54 -6.79 14.05
C MET A 284 7.61 -7.78 12.90
N ALA A 285 8.75 -7.84 12.21
CA ALA A 285 8.97 -8.69 11.05
C ALA A 285 8.87 -10.20 11.37
N SER A 286 9.26 -10.63 12.57
CA SER A 286 9.16 -12.04 13.02
C SER A 286 7.77 -12.40 13.58
N SER A 287 6.82 -11.47 13.62
CA SER A 287 5.49 -11.71 14.21
C SER A 287 4.58 -12.46 13.23
N GLU A 288 3.78 -13.41 13.74
CA GLU A 288 2.72 -14.05 12.95
C GLU A 288 1.64 -13.07 12.42
N PHE A 289 1.55 -11.87 12.99
CA PHE A 289 0.65 -10.79 12.55
C PHE A 289 1.32 -9.79 11.62
N PHE A 290 2.41 -10.18 10.98
CA PHE A 290 2.97 -9.48 9.83
C PHE A 290 2.17 -9.89 8.58
N ALA A 291 1.02 -9.23 8.39
CA ALA A 291 -0.07 -9.69 7.52
C ALA A 291 0.32 -9.82 6.06
N THR A 292 1.24 -8.99 5.59
CA THR A 292 1.71 -9.00 4.19
C THR A 292 2.46 -10.27 3.80
N GLU A 293 3.03 -10.99 4.76
CA GLU A 293 3.67 -12.29 4.53
C GLU A 293 2.78 -13.47 4.94
N THR A 294 2.09 -13.33 6.06
CA THR A 294 1.35 -14.44 6.68
C THR A 294 -0.11 -14.52 6.25
N GLY A 295 -0.64 -13.45 5.65
CA GLY A 295 -2.08 -13.29 5.38
C GLY A 295 -2.94 -13.08 6.64
N LYS A 296 -2.32 -12.96 7.84
CA LYS A 296 -3.00 -12.85 9.12
C LYS A 296 -3.00 -11.42 9.64
N VAL A 297 -4.17 -10.85 9.82
CA VAL A 297 -4.38 -9.54 10.44
C VAL A 297 -4.50 -9.67 11.97
N SER A 298 -5.20 -10.72 12.40
CA SER A 298 -5.55 -10.95 13.80
C SER A 298 -5.66 -12.45 14.14
N PRO A 299 -5.68 -12.81 15.45
CA PRO A 299 -5.97 -14.18 15.86
C PRO A 299 -7.39 -14.64 15.54
N TYR A 300 -8.25 -13.74 15.07
CA TYR A 300 -9.70 -13.98 14.90
C TYR A 300 -10.12 -14.07 13.45
N ASP A 301 -9.19 -14.05 12.50
CA ASP A 301 -9.49 -13.98 11.07
C ASP A 301 -10.41 -15.11 10.59
N ASP A 302 -10.21 -16.34 11.08
CA ASP A 302 -11.04 -17.50 10.69
C ASP A 302 -12.51 -17.32 11.13
N ILE A 303 -12.73 -16.81 12.35
CA ILE A 303 -14.08 -16.53 12.87
C ILE A 303 -14.69 -15.35 12.13
N ILE A 304 -13.90 -14.31 11.85
CA ILE A 304 -14.35 -13.15 11.11
C ILE A 304 -14.78 -13.56 9.70
N ARG A 305 -13.99 -14.36 8.97
CA ARG A 305 -14.32 -14.91 7.65
C ARG A 305 -15.64 -15.66 7.70
N HIS A 306 -15.75 -16.62 8.62
CA HIS A 306 -16.94 -17.45 8.76
C HIS A 306 -18.23 -16.63 8.91
N TYR A 307 -18.24 -15.61 9.75
CA TYR A 307 -19.46 -14.81 9.96
C TYR A 307 -19.68 -13.76 8.88
N SER A 308 -18.62 -13.19 8.29
CA SER A 308 -18.73 -12.22 7.18
C SER A 308 -19.38 -12.83 5.96
N ASP A 309 -19.06 -14.09 5.63
CA ASP A 309 -19.68 -14.84 4.55
C ASP A 309 -21.21 -14.93 4.71
N SER A 310 -21.71 -15.02 5.95
CA SER A 310 -23.14 -15.12 6.24
C SER A 310 -23.94 -13.86 5.87
N ILE A 311 -23.28 -12.73 5.69
CA ILE A 311 -23.88 -11.45 5.28
C ILE A 311 -23.40 -10.97 3.90
N GLY A 312 -22.57 -11.77 3.22
CA GLY A 312 -22.02 -11.45 1.89
C GLY A 312 -21.00 -10.30 1.90
N TRP A 313 -20.36 -10.03 3.04
CA TRP A 313 -19.34 -9.00 3.16
C TRP A 313 -17.93 -9.58 3.04
N ASP A 314 -17.03 -8.83 2.44
CA ASP A 314 -15.60 -9.16 2.51
C ASP A 314 -15.16 -9.14 3.98
N TRP A 315 -14.55 -10.24 4.44
CA TRP A 315 -14.08 -10.38 5.82
C TRP A 315 -13.11 -9.28 6.23
N ARG A 316 -12.36 -8.71 5.28
CA ARG A 316 -11.40 -7.63 5.51
C ARG A 316 -12.08 -6.33 5.90
N LEU A 317 -13.30 -6.07 5.39
CA LEU A 317 -14.12 -4.93 5.82
C LEU A 317 -14.60 -5.12 7.27
N VAL A 318 -15.04 -6.31 7.63
CA VAL A 318 -15.44 -6.62 9.02
C VAL A 318 -14.23 -6.58 9.96
N ALA A 319 -13.07 -7.05 9.51
CA ALA A 319 -11.83 -6.94 10.26
C ALA A 319 -11.40 -5.47 10.47
N ALA A 320 -11.57 -4.60 9.47
CA ALA A 320 -11.32 -3.16 9.58
C ALA A 320 -12.26 -2.49 10.59
N LEU A 321 -13.53 -2.87 10.59
CA LEU A 321 -14.51 -2.44 11.61
C LEU A 321 -14.08 -2.90 13.02
N ILE A 322 -13.73 -4.18 13.20
CA ILE A 322 -13.26 -4.72 14.49
C ILE A 322 -12.01 -3.98 14.98
N TYR A 323 -11.10 -3.68 14.06
CA TYR A 323 -9.92 -2.89 14.43
C TYR A 323 -10.31 -1.50 14.94
N GLN A 324 -11.22 -0.81 14.28
CA GLN A 324 -11.71 0.51 14.69
C GLN A 324 -12.39 0.46 16.06
N GLU A 325 -13.15 -0.60 16.36
CA GLU A 325 -13.87 -0.76 17.62
C GLU A 325 -12.96 -1.13 18.81
N SER A 326 -12.00 -2.01 18.62
CA SER A 326 -11.26 -2.60 19.74
C SER A 326 -9.76 -2.78 19.53
N ARG A 327 -9.23 -2.52 18.32
CA ARG A 327 -7.88 -2.91 17.90
C ARG A 327 -7.61 -4.39 18.16
N PHE A 328 -8.60 -5.22 17.88
CA PHE A 328 -8.59 -6.66 18.17
C PHE A 328 -8.44 -7.03 19.66
N ASN A 329 -8.78 -6.14 20.60
CA ASN A 329 -8.76 -6.45 22.02
C ASN A 329 -10.11 -7.07 22.46
N PRO A 330 -10.16 -8.37 22.83
CA PRO A 330 -11.41 -9.06 23.11
C PRO A 330 -12.03 -8.70 24.46
N SER A 331 -11.29 -8.01 25.33
CA SER A 331 -11.71 -7.75 26.73
C SER A 331 -12.01 -6.27 26.99
N ILE A 332 -11.95 -5.42 25.96
CA ILE A 332 -12.17 -3.98 26.15
C ILE A 332 -13.65 -3.69 26.42
N THR A 333 -13.91 -2.79 27.37
CA THR A 333 -15.26 -2.29 27.67
C THR A 333 -15.27 -0.77 27.50
N SER A 334 -16.21 -0.24 26.74
CA SER A 334 -16.34 1.20 26.57
C SER A 334 -16.99 1.85 27.80
N PRO A 335 -16.85 3.18 27.99
CA PRO A 335 -17.53 3.90 29.08
C PRO A 335 -19.05 3.74 29.07
N ARG A 336 -19.65 3.43 27.90
CA ARG A 336 -21.08 3.17 27.74
C ARG A 336 -21.49 1.72 27.92
N GLY A 337 -20.53 0.82 28.21
CA GLY A 337 -20.77 -0.62 28.44
C GLY A 337 -20.75 -1.50 27.19
N ALA A 338 -20.36 -0.98 26.03
CA ALA A 338 -20.10 -1.82 24.85
C ALA A 338 -18.90 -2.72 25.11
N TYR A 339 -18.93 -3.98 24.68
CA TYR A 339 -17.97 -4.99 25.05
C TYR A 339 -17.34 -5.71 23.86
N GLY A 340 -16.07 -6.05 24.01
CA GLY A 340 -15.33 -7.02 23.19
C GLY A 340 -14.89 -6.49 21.84
N LEU A 341 -14.60 -7.42 20.94
CA LEU A 341 -13.99 -7.14 19.63
C LEU A 341 -14.81 -6.17 18.77
N MET A 342 -16.12 -6.39 18.72
CA MET A 342 -17.04 -5.56 17.93
C MET A 342 -17.77 -4.49 18.75
N GLN A 343 -17.37 -4.27 20.02
CA GLN A 343 -17.98 -3.28 20.91
C GLN A 343 -19.51 -3.32 20.91
N VAL A 344 -20.06 -4.54 21.04
CA VAL A 344 -21.53 -4.73 21.02
C VAL A 344 -22.11 -4.41 22.41
N MET A 345 -23.18 -3.64 22.43
CA MET A 345 -23.92 -3.38 23.66
C MET A 345 -24.58 -4.68 24.16
N PRO A 346 -24.52 -5.01 25.48
CA PRO A 346 -25.14 -6.21 26.03
C PRO A 346 -26.64 -6.35 25.67
N GLU A 347 -27.37 -5.23 25.62
CA GLU A 347 -28.77 -5.22 25.21
C GLU A 347 -28.97 -5.64 23.74
N THR A 348 -28.05 -5.22 22.86
CA THR A 348 -28.06 -5.66 21.45
C THR A 348 -27.82 -7.16 21.36
N GLY A 349 -26.85 -7.68 22.14
CA GLY A 349 -26.60 -9.13 22.23
C GLY A 349 -27.85 -9.90 22.70
N LYS A 350 -28.48 -9.43 23.78
CA LYS A 350 -29.72 -10.03 24.30
C LYS A 350 -30.86 -10.06 23.28
N HIS A 351 -31.01 -9.00 22.47
CA HIS A 351 -31.97 -8.97 21.37
C HIS A 351 -31.80 -10.12 20.40
N PHE A 352 -30.56 -10.56 20.20
CA PHE A 352 -30.23 -11.71 19.36
C PHE A 352 -30.15 -13.05 20.13
N GLY A 353 -30.47 -13.07 21.43
CA GLY A 353 -30.36 -14.24 22.30
C GLY A 353 -28.91 -14.63 22.64
N LEU A 354 -27.99 -13.66 22.61
CA LEU A 354 -26.55 -13.88 22.81
C LEU A 354 -26.03 -13.10 24.03
N ASP A 355 -25.16 -13.75 24.80
CA ASP A 355 -24.32 -13.06 25.78
C ASP A 355 -22.98 -12.71 25.11
N VAL A 356 -22.79 -11.43 24.81
CA VAL A 356 -21.61 -10.90 24.12
C VAL A 356 -20.32 -10.96 24.95
N THR A 357 -20.43 -11.19 26.26
CA THR A 357 -19.29 -11.29 27.18
C THR A 357 -18.81 -12.73 27.38
N ARG A 358 -19.59 -13.71 26.92
CA ARG A 358 -19.32 -15.14 27.13
C ARG A 358 -18.13 -15.66 26.31
N SER A 359 -17.99 -15.20 25.06
CA SER A 359 -16.92 -15.64 24.18
C SER A 359 -16.70 -14.63 23.03
N VAL A 360 -15.52 -14.70 22.45
CA VAL A 360 -15.16 -13.98 21.21
C VAL A 360 -16.15 -14.32 20.07
N ASP A 361 -16.48 -15.58 19.94
CA ASP A 361 -17.43 -16.09 18.95
C ASP A 361 -18.80 -15.43 19.08
N ASN A 362 -19.39 -15.43 20.30
CA ASN A 362 -20.66 -14.75 20.55
C ASN A 362 -20.60 -13.25 20.27
N ASN A 363 -19.46 -12.61 20.55
CA ASN A 363 -19.28 -11.19 20.33
C ASN A 363 -19.27 -10.85 18.83
N ILE A 364 -18.47 -11.56 18.03
CA ILE A 364 -18.39 -11.36 16.58
C ILE A 364 -19.75 -11.72 15.95
N TYR A 365 -20.35 -12.82 16.32
CA TYR A 365 -21.64 -13.22 15.78
C TYR A 365 -22.74 -12.19 16.07
N ALA A 366 -22.81 -11.64 17.27
CA ALA A 366 -23.76 -10.59 17.63
C ALA A 366 -23.55 -9.30 16.81
N GLY A 367 -22.29 -8.90 16.64
CA GLY A 367 -21.94 -7.74 15.81
C GLY A 367 -22.33 -7.90 14.34
N VAL A 368 -22.03 -9.06 13.76
CA VAL A 368 -22.40 -9.39 12.36
C VAL A 368 -23.92 -9.46 12.19
N ARG A 369 -24.64 -10.00 13.15
CA ARG A 369 -26.13 -9.96 13.14
C ARG A 369 -26.66 -8.52 13.21
N TYR A 370 -25.99 -7.64 13.92
CA TYR A 370 -26.36 -6.24 13.96
C TYR A 370 -26.08 -5.56 12.61
N LEU A 371 -24.96 -5.83 11.96
CA LEU A 371 -24.69 -5.35 10.59
C LEU A 371 -25.77 -5.83 9.60
N ARG A 372 -26.20 -7.09 9.69
CA ARG A 372 -27.30 -7.63 8.88
C ARG A 372 -28.60 -6.89 9.11
N LEU A 373 -28.95 -6.60 10.37
CA LEU A 373 -30.14 -5.82 10.72
C LEU A 373 -30.07 -4.43 10.09
N LEU A 374 -28.92 -3.74 10.22
CA LEU A 374 -28.70 -2.42 9.61
C LEU A 374 -28.81 -2.47 8.09
N ASN A 375 -28.26 -3.50 7.44
CA ASN A 375 -28.42 -3.69 6.00
C ASN A 375 -29.91 -3.76 5.62
N THR A 376 -30.74 -4.51 6.33
CA THR A 376 -32.18 -4.58 6.08
C THR A 376 -32.89 -3.24 6.24
N ILE A 377 -32.40 -2.37 7.14
CA ILE A 377 -32.99 -1.02 7.34
C ILE A 377 -32.72 -0.09 6.14
N PHE A 378 -31.57 -0.26 5.49
CA PHE A 378 -31.13 0.62 4.41
C PHE A 378 -31.25 0.04 3.00
N ASP A 379 -31.62 -1.23 2.84
CA ASP A 379 -31.65 -1.92 1.53
C ASP A 379 -32.52 -1.20 0.50
N ASP A 380 -33.77 -0.87 0.88
CA ASP A 380 -34.70 -0.15 0.01
C ASP A 380 -34.38 1.37 -0.10
N LYS A 381 -33.61 1.94 0.83
CA LYS A 381 -33.33 3.39 0.91
C LYS A 381 -32.07 3.79 0.17
N VAL A 382 -31.10 2.88 0.14
CA VAL A 382 -29.79 3.06 -0.49
C VAL A 382 -29.51 1.85 -1.36
N PRO A 383 -30.02 1.80 -2.59
CA PRO A 383 -29.90 0.62 -3.48
C PRO A 383 -28.45 0.29 -3.87
N ASN A 384 -27.58 1.30 -3.98
CA ASN A 384 -26.15 1.08 -4.26
C ASN A 384 -25.48 0.42 -3.05
N PRO A 385 -24.92 -0.80 -3.18
CA PRO A 385 -24.33 -1.54 -2.07
C PRO A 385 -23.08 -0.85 -1.49
N ASP A 386 -22.28 -0.20 -2.31
CA ASP A 386 -21.06 0.49 -1.86
C ASP A 386 -21.40 1.74 -1.03
N GLU A 387 -22.38 2.53 -1.48
CA GLU A 387 -22.90 3.63 -0.67
C GLU A 387 -23.54 3.11 0.63
N ARG A 388 -24.36 2.06 0.55
CA ARG A 388 -25.07 1.49 1.70
C ARG A 388 -24.13 1.04 2.82
N ILE A 389 -22.93 0.57 2.52
CA ILE A 389 -21.90 0.23 3.50
C ILE A 389 -21.60 1.45 4.38
N LYS A 390 -21.46 2.65 3.83
CA LYS A 390 -21.18 3.88 4.59
C LYS A 390 -22.30 4.18 5.59
N PHE A 391 -23.57 4.03 5.17
CA PHE A 391 -24.74 4.22 6.04
C PHE A 391 -24.80 3.18 7.16
N ILE A 392 -24.44 1.94 6.87
CA ILE A 392 -24.39 0.86 7.87
C ILE A 392 -23.28 1.12 8.89
N LEU A 393 -22.08 1.47 8.46
CA LEU A 393 -20.95 1.78 9.33
C LEU A 393 -21.26 2.99 10.22
N ALA A 394 -21.80 4.07 9.67
CA ALA A 394 -22.23 5.23 10.43
C ALA A 394 -23.33 4.89 11.46
N SER A 395 -24.28 4.03 11.06
CA SER A 395 -25.36 3.56 11.93
C SER A 395 -24.87 2.65 13.04
N TYR A 396 -23.84 1.87 12.78
CA TYR A 396 -23.19 1.03 13.79
C TYR A 396 -22.64 1.87 14.94
N ASN A 397 -21.98 2.98 14.61
CA ASN A 397 -21.40 3.91 15.58
C ASN A 397 -22.43 4.81 16.27
N ALA A 398 -23.29 5.48 15.49
CA ALA A 398 -24.18 6.54 15.99
C ALA A 398 -25.62 6.07 16.26
N GLY A 399 -25.99 4.90 15.74
CA GLY A 399 -27.38 4.42 15.74
C GLY A 399 -28.16 4.90 14.49
N HIS A 400 -28.88 3.96 13.88
CA HIS A 400 -29.60 4.16 12.61
C HIS A 400 -30.62 5.31 12.62
N GLY A 401 -31.18 5.61 13.79
CA GLY A 401 -32.13 6.73 13.92
C GLY A 401 -31.53 8.08 13.55
N HIS A 402 -30.29 8.35 13.97
CA HIS A 402 -29.58 9.59 13.61
C HIS A 402 -29.27 9.67 12.12
N ILE A 403 -28.96 8.54 11.50
CA ILE A 403 -28.66 8.48 10.06
C ILE A 403 -29.94 8.70 9.24
N ILE A 404 -31.07 8.10 9.64
CA ILE A 404 -32.37 8.34 8.99
C ILE A 404 -32.79 9.82 9.12
N ASP A 405 -32.52 10.46 10.25
CA ASP A 405 -32.77 11.89 10.39
C ASP A 405 -31.86 12.70 9.43
N ALA A 406 -30.59 12.36 9.31
CA ALA A 406 -29.67 13.03 8.39
C ALA A 406 -30.07 12.84 6.92
N MET A 407 -30.59 11.67 6.53
CA MET A 407 -31.17 11.44 5.19
C MET A 407 -32.33 12.37 4.90
N LYS A 408 -33.26 12.55 5.86
CA LYS A 408 -34.40 13.48 5.71
C LYS A 408 -33.97 14.92 5.64
N LEU A 409 -32.94 15.30 6.40
CA LEU A 409 -32.33 16.61 6.32
C LEU A 409 -31.69 16.85 4.96
N ALA A 410 -31.00 15.86 4.41
CA ALA A 410 -30.40 15.89 3.07
C ALA A 410 -31.48 16.14 2.01
N GLU A 411 -32.55 15.33 2.00
CA GLU A 411 -33.68 15.46 1.09
C GLU A 411 -34.32 16.84 1.20
N LYS A 412 -34.59 17.33 2.43
CA LYS A 412 -35.15 18.65 2.67
C LYS A 412 -34.29 19.79 2.14
N ASN A 413 -32.96 19.64 2.17
CA ASN A 413 -32.00 20.64 1.73
C ASN A 413 -31.62 20.49 0.23
N GLY A 414 -32.30 19.62 -0.52
CA GLY A 414 -32.04 19.40 -1.96
C GLY A 414 -30.78 18.60 -2.25
N LEU A 415 -30.30 17.85 -1.27
CA LEU A 415 -29.19 16.89 -1.38
C LEU A 415 -29.73 15.48 -1.61
N ASP A 416 -28.91 14.57 -2.11
CA ASP A 416 -29.31 13.18 -2.35
C ASP A 416 -29.27 12.36 -1.04
N PRO A 417 -30.43 11.84 -0.56
CA PRO A 417 -30.48 11.05 0.67
C PRO A 417 -29.88 9.64 0.53
N GLY A 418 -29.57 9.18 -0.68
CA GLY A 418 -28.95 7.89 -0.96
C GLY A 418 -27.44 7.96 -1.17
N ILE A 419 -26.84 9.14 -1.11
CA ILE A 419 -25.40 9.37 -1.25
C ILE A 419 -24.85 9.86 0.09
N TRP A 420 -23.75 9.24 0.54
CA TRP A 420 -23.13 9.57 1.81
C TRP A 420 -22.30 10.86 1.72
N ASP A 421 -21.28 10.85 0.86
CA ASP A 421 -20.28 11.92 0.78
C ASP A 421 -20.91 13.23 0.28
N ASN A 422 -20.59 14.33 0.96
CA ASN A 422 -21.10 15.67 0.67
C ASN A 422 -22.64 15.83 0.70
N ASN A 423 -23.39 14.79 1.08
CA ASN A 423 -24.84 14.79 1.18
C ASN A 423 -25.29 14.45 2.61
N VAL A 424 -25.45 13.16 2.94
CA VAL A 424 -25.96 12.72 4.25
C VAL A 424 -24.94 12.95 5.36
N ALA A 425 -23.65 12.71 5.09
CA ALA A 425 -22.56 12.99 6.02
C ALA A 425 -22.56 14.47 6.46
N LEU A 426 -22.67 15.39 5.51
CA LEU A 426 -22.74 16.83 5.77
C LEU A 426 -23.92 17.21 6.67
N CYS A 427 -25.09 16.63 6.45
CA CYS A 427 -26.27 16.83 7.28
C CYS A 427 -26.11 16.23 8.69
N LEU A 428 -25.42 15.08 8.79
CA LEU A 428 -25.12 14.45 10.06
C LEU A 428 -24.16 15.29 10.91
N GLU A 429 -23.13 15.86 10.32
CA GLU A 429 -22.17 16.76 10.96
C GLU A 429 -22.86 18.01 11.52
N ARG A 430 -23.74 18.62 10.72
CA ARG A 430 -24.51 19.80 11.09
C ARG A 430 -25.57 19.54 12.17
N LYS A 431 -25.88 18.29 12.46
CA LYS A 431 -26.87 17.89 13.47
C LYS A 431 -26.46 18.23 14.91
N SER A 432 -25.31 18.82 15.13
CA SER A 432 -24.91 19.47 16.39
C SER A 432 -25.51 20.87 16.58
N ASP A 433 -25.92 21.52 15.49
CA ASP A 433 -26.50 22.88 15.45
C ASP A 433 -28.01 22.82 15.67
N PRO A 434 -28.60 23.73 16.52
CA PRO A 434 -30.05 23.86 16.74
C PRO A 434 -30.87 23.96 15.45
N VAL A 435 -30.37 24.69 14.44
CA VAL A 435 -31.06 24.84 13.16
C VAL A 435 -31.35 23.49 12.50
N TYR A 436 -30.52 22.49 12.74
CA TYR A 436 -30.68 21.15 12.16
C TYR A 436 -31.35 20.17 13.13
N TYR A 437 -30.96 20.12 14.41
CA TYR A 437 -31.53 19.11 15.32
C TYR A 437 -32.92 19.46 15.84
N ASP A 438 -33.35 20.75 15.84
CA ASP A 438 -34.70 21.18 16.18
C ASP A 438 -35.65 21.19 14.96
N ASP A 439 -35.14 20.78 13.79
CA ASP A 439 -35.97 20.69 12.58
C ASP A 439 -37.07 19.61 12.75
N PRO A 440 -38.30 19.87 12.29
CA PRO A 440 -39.44 18.94 12.44
C PRO A 440 -39.23 17.56 11.83
N VAL A 441 -38.31 17.38 10.84
CA VAL A 441 -38.01 16.06 10.25
C VAL A 441 -37.11 15.22 11.14
N VAL A 442 -36.41 15.83 12.10
CA VAL A 442 -35.52 15.16 13.04
C VAL A 442 -36.31 14.59 14.21
N LYS A 443 -36.16 13.28 14.45
CA LYS A 443 -36.88 12.58 15.54
C LYS A 443 -35.95 12.08 16.65
N ASN A 444 -34.66 11.95 16.36
CA ASN A 444 -33.67 11.39 17.30
C ASN A 444 -32.82 12.49 17.97
N GLY A 445 -33.22 13.76 17.79
CA GLY A 445 -32.62 14.91 18.46
C GLY A 445 -31.16 15.18 18.04
N ARG A 446 -30.46 15.87 18.95
CA ARG A 446 -29.09 16.34 18.72
C ARG A 446 -28.06 15.20 18.63
N LEU A 447 -27.17 15.25 17.61
CA LEU A 447 -25.96 14.45 17.55
C LEU A 447 -24.74 15.40 17.68
N ARG A 448 -23.97 15.27 18.76
CA ARG A 448 -22.80 16.15 19.01
C ARG A 448 -21.55 15.75 18.23
N GLN A 449 -21.47 14.49 17.80
CA GLN A 449 -20.27 13.88 17.26
C GLN A 449 -20.41 13.52 15.77
N GLY A 450 -21.20 14.27 14.98
CA GLY A 450 -21.41 13.98 13.57
C GLY A 450 -20.11 13.91 12.76
N VAL A 451 -19.17 14.84 12.99
CA VAL A 451 -17.84 14.84 12.38
C VAL A 451 -17.07 13.56 12.73
N ALA A 452 -17.10 13.13 14.00
CA ALA A 452 -16.42 11.91 14.43
C ALA A 452 -17.04 10.64 13.83
N VAL A 453 -18.35 10.64 13.54
CA VAL A 453 -19.03 9.53 12.85
C VAL A 453 -18.58 9.45 11.39
N ASN A 454 -18.41 10.57 10.72
CA ASN A 454 -17.92 10.61 9.35
C ASN A 454 -16.47 10.10 9.31
N ALA A 455 -15.58 10.62 10.15
CA ALA A 455 -14.20 10.14 10.27
C ALA A 455 -14.12 8.63 10.61
N TYR A 456 -15.05 8.11 11.43
CA TYR A 456 -15.11 6.67 11.72
C TYR A 456 -15.40 5.84 10.47
N VAL A 457 -16.30 6.31 9.59
CA VAL A 457 -16.59 5.64 8.32
C VAL A 457 -15.36 5.67 7.40
N GLU A 458 -14.74 6.84 7.26
CA GLU A 458 -13.53 7.04 6.45
C GLU A 458 -12.38 6.17 6.93
N ASP A 459 -12.08 6.15 8.25
CA ASP A 459 -11.02 5.34 8.85
C ASP A 459 -11.19 3.83 8.56
N ILE A 460 -12.43 3.32 8.61
CA ILE A 460 -12.71 1.90 8.33
C ILE A 460 -12.51 1.60 6.85
N LEU A 461 -12.98 2.46 5.96
CA LEU A 461 -12.87 2.25 4.52
C LEU A 461 -11.41 2.38 4.06
N GLU A 462 -10.65 3.38 4.54
CA GLU A 462 -9.21 3.52 4.28
C GLU A 462 -8.47 2.24 4.73
N ARG A 463 -8.76 1.75 5.93
CA ARG A 463 -8.17 0.51 6.46
C ARG A 463 -8.55 -0.71 5.64
N TYR A 464 -9.78 -0.79 5.18
CA TYR A 464 -10.24 -1.86 4.30
C TYR A 464 -9.47 -1.88 2.98
N GLU A 465 -9.22 -0.71 2.37
CA GLU A 465 -8.38 -0.62 1.17
C GLU A 465 -6.97 -1.18 1.42
N HIS A 466 -6.36 -0.86 2.57
CA HIS A 466 -5.09 -1.46 2.94
C HIS A 466 -5.18 -2.98 3.13
N TYR A 467 -6.27 -3.49 3.73
CA TYR A 467 -6.42 -4.93 3.94
C TYR A 467 -6.65 -5.71 2.64
N LYS A 468 -7.16 -5.08 1.58
CA LYS A 468 -7.25 -5.71 0.24
C LYS A 468 -5.87 -6.08 -0.33
N ASN A 469 -4.81 -5.42 0.14
CA ASN A 469 -3.43 -5.71 -0.25
C ASN A 469 -2.84 -6.95 0.47
N ILE A 470 -3.56 -7.56 1.42
CA ILE A 470 -3.16 -8.80 2.10
C ILE A 470 -3.49 -9.98 1.17
N LYS A 471 -2.50 -10.87 0.98
CA LYS A 471 -2.60 -12.06 0.12
C LYS A 471 -3.40 -13.18 0.77
#